data_c5e54c5a708436f557218a9f75bb4039
#
_entry.id   c5e54c5a708436f557218a9f75bb4039
#
_cell.length_a   1.000
_cell.length_b   1.000
_cell.length_c   1.000
_cell.angle_alpha   90.00
_cell.angle_beta   90.00
_cell.angle_gamma   90.00
#
_symmetry.space_group_name_H-M   'P 1'
#
loop_
_entity.id
_entity.type
_entity.pdbx_description
1 polymer ?
#
loop_
_entity_poly.entity_id
_entity_poly.type
_entity_poly.pdbx_seq_one_letter_code
_entity_poly.pdbx_strand_id
1 'polypeptide(L)'
;MADEREADGALFRYLESEDRPDVDHMRRLLDEGADVNYAGPRGYAPLHMLMRGNPLDPDAVRLLLAAGADVNATSLCGFTPLHSYMCFGTVTPDTLRALMRHGASVSDLERNINALIEYFNRDGCMGGAEATVIALLAEHGAYVNAKDDLGRTPLHIYLSGFFVSAPVALALIALGANPNATDAYGRTPLHAFLRSRDVDPAVLKTLIAAGADPLARDIIRRTALHYHCESFKTRASVIETLVAAGCDPASTDLLDNTALHSMAMGSSCRASLIRPLLAAGVSVNARNARLQTPLHLAAVFNPPACARLLAAGADPALADLDETTPLLSMVRHNCARALRTALPLAPDALVAGAVNRVNARTPSAATRECVMALALRGALDLLSAESVATHAAAIRACEAEVALLRRTRLGAPPTTLFALLTGRPNTLVSAKAARRAMVDVCVYRAALAARVERVRRKSSLVERLTAMVCPCALPPELVTRILALLTVEELACAIRK
;
A
#
# COMPACT_ATOMS: atom_id res chain seq x y z
N MET A 1 47.72 -31.87 -24.94
CA MET A 1 46.47 -31.21 -25.43
C MET A 1 45.27 -31.40 -24.51
N ALA A 2 44.93 -32.63 -23.97
CA ALA A 2 43.87 -32.79 -23.00
C ALA A 2 44.32 -32.33 -21.61
N ASP A 3 45.51 -32.73 -21.17
CA ASP A 3 46.12 -32.34 -19.88
C ASP A 3 46.36 -30.81 -19.76
N GLU A 4 46.79 -30.16 -20.80
CA GLU A 4 47.00 -28.69 -20.82
C GLU A 4 45.66 -27.91 -20.64
N ARG A 5 44.58 -28.33 -21.30
CA ARG A 5 43.25 -27.72 -21.13
C ARG A 5 42.68 -27.99 -19.75
N GLU A 6 43.08 -29.06 -19.08
CA GLU A 6 42.65 -29.39 -17.72
C GLU A 6 43.40 -28.53 -16.69
N ALA A 7 44.66 -28.20 -16.93
CA ALA A 7 45.45 -27.27 -16.13
C ALA A 7 44.98 -25.82 -16.30
N ASP A 8 44.76 -25.38 -17.55
CA ASP A 8 44.32 -24.01 -17.86
C ASP A 8 43.04 -23.61 -17.09
N GLY A 9 42.07 -24.52 -16.99
CA GLY A 9 40.80 -24.26 -16.30
C GLY A 9 40.77 -24.55 -14.79
N ALA A 10 41.89 -24.99 -14.20
CA ALA A 10 41.95 -25.45 -12.78
C ALA A 10 41.55 -24.33 -11.81
N LEU A 11 42.09 -23.13 -11.99
CA LEU A 11 41.78 -21.95 -11.17
C LEU A 11 40.28 -21.54 -11.27
N PHE A 12 39.73 -21.55 -12.49
CA PHE A 12 38.31 -21.23 -12.70
C PHE A 12 37.39 -22.22 -11.95
N ARG A 13 37.63 -23.54 -12.11
CA ARG A 13 36.86 -24.60 -11.45
C ARG A 13 36.96 -24.51 -9.93
N TYR A 14 38.12 -24.21 -9.40
CA TYR A 14 38.34 -24.01 -7.98
C TYR A 14 37.46 -22.83 -7.47
N LEU A 15 37.51 -21.69 -8.12
CA LEU A 15 36.71 -20.50 -7.76
C LEU A 15 35.20 -20.69 -7.98
N GLU A 16 34.79 -21.60 -8.86
CA GLU A 16 33.37 -21.97 -9.05
C GLU A 16 32.85 -22.87 -7.93
N SER A 17 33.70 -23.71 -7.32
CA SER A 17 33.30 -24.67 -6.31
C SER A 17 33.43 -24.17 -4.87
N GLU A 18 34.22 -23.12 -4.64
CA GLU A 18 34.54 -22.64 -3.29
C GLU A 18 33.95 -21.25 -3.01
N ASP A 19 33.15 -21.18 -1.98
CA ASP A 19 32.58 -19.88 -1.51
C ASP A 19 33.66 -18.99 -0.87
N ARG A 20 34.74 -19.58 -0.32
CA ARG A 20 35.85 -18.87 0.32
C ARG A 20 37.17 -19.43 -0.17
N PRO A 21 37.68 -18.95 -1.30
CA PRO A 21 38.90 -19.46 -1.89
C PRO A 21 40.13 -19.13 -1.02
N ASP A 22 40.98 -20.14 -0.81
CA ASP A 22 42.27 -20.01 -0.13
C ASP A 22 43.33 -19.40 -1.07
N VAL A 23 43.87 -18.25 -0.65
CA VAL A 23 44.86 -17.48 -1.42
C VAL A 23 46.12 -18.30 -1.71
N ASP A 24 46.58 -19.13 -0.77
CA ASP A 24 47.78 -19.97 -0.97
C ASP A 24 47.51 -21.12 -1.94
N HIS A 25 46.29 -21.62 -1.98
CA HIS A 25 45.91 -22.62 -3.00
C HIS A 25 45.79 -21.97 -4.37
N MET A 26 45.20 -20.80 -4.48
CA MET A 26 45.17 -20.03 -5.73
C MET A 26 46.55 -19.75 -6.26
N ARG A 27 47.51 -19.38 -5.40
CA ARG A 27 48.91 -19.15 -5.77
C ARG A 27 49.54 -20.41 -6.34
N ARG A 28 49.36 -21.56 -5.69
CA ARG A 28 49.87 -22.84 -6.20
C ARG A 28 49.33 -23.18 -7.58
N LEU A 29 48.00 -22.98 -7.80
CA LEU A 29 47.39 -23.23 -9.11
C LEU A 29 47.99 -22.33 -10.20
N LEU A 30 48.26 -21.06 -9.87
CA LEU A 30 48.90 -20.13 -10.78
C LEU A 30 50.38 -20.52 -11.07
N ASP A 31 51.11 -20.94 -10.04
CA ASP A 31 52.52 -21.44 -10.18
C ASP A 31 52.57 -22.74 -10.98
N GLU A 32 51.53 -23.57 -10.95
CA GLU A 32 51.34 -24.77 -11.76
C GLU A 32 50.92 -24.49 -13.19
N GLY A 33 50.71 -23.21 -13.56
CA GLY A 33 50.46 -22.78 -14.92
C GLY A 33 48.95 -22.64 -15.27
N ALA A 34 48.05 -22.53 -14.28
CA ALA A 34 46.64 -22.26 -14.56
C ALA A 34 46.48 -20.89 -15.24
N ASP A 35 45.69 -20.85 -16.28
CA ASP A 35 45.39 -19.60 -16.99
C ASP A 35 44.49 -18.67 -16.16
N VAL A 36 45.05 -17.55 -15.72
CA VAL A 36 44.35 -16.49 -14.97
C VAL A 36 43.19 -15.85 -15.72
N ASN A 37 43.20 -15.98 -17.06
CA ASN A 37 42.20 -15.42 -17.97
C ASN A 37 41.34 -16.49 -18.67
N TYR A 38 41.38 -17.72 -18.20
CA TYR A 38 40.59 -18.81 -18.77
C TYR A 38 39.13 -18.47 -18.87
N ALA A 39 38.56 -18.49 -20.09
CA ALA A 39 37.17 -18.24 -20.34
C ALA A 39 36.34 -19.52 -20.06
N GLY A 40 35.72 -19.56 -18.89
CA GLY A 40 34.81 -20.63 -18.49
C GLY A 40 33.45 -20.59 -19.21
N PRO A 41 32.51 -21.45 -18.80
CA PRO A 41 31.16 -21.41 -19.33
C PRO A 41 30.54 -20.01 -19.24
N ARG A 42 29.83 -19.58 -20.30
CA ARG A 42 29.25 -18.22 -20.44
C ARG A 42 30.29 -17.09 -20.51
N GLY A 43 31.56 -17.39 -20.75
CA GLY A 43 32.62 -16.40 -20.90
C GLY A 43 33.09 -15.74 -19.60
N TYR A 44 32.75 -16.29 -18.43
CA TYR A 44 33.28 -15.79 -17.15
C TYR A 44 34.75 -16.18 -16.98
N ALA A 45 35.59 -15.21 -16.66
CA ALA A 45 36.97 -15.44 -16.25
C ALA A 45 37.08 -15.67 -14.74
N PRO A 46 38.23 -16.22 -14.22
CA PRO A 46 38.46 -16.40 -12.80
C PRO A 46 38.17 -15.17 -11.95
N LEU A 47 38.53 -13.97 -12.42
CA LEU A 47 38.25 -12.72 -11.71
C LEU A 47 36.75 -12.43 -11.59
N HIS A 48 35.92 -12.82 -12.56
CA HIS A 48 34.45 -12.70 -12.42
C HIS A 48 33.92 -13.60 -11.30
N MET A 49 34.44 -14.84 -11.22
CA MET A 49 33.99 -15.80 -10.21
C MET A 49 34.37 -15.32 -8.81
N LEU A 50 35.62 -14.87 -8.64
CA LEU A 50 36.09 -14.31 -7.37
C LEU A 50 35.23 -13.11 -6.94
N MET A 51 34.88 -12.22 -7.87
CA MET A 51 34.05 -11.02 -7.59
C MET A 51 32.63 -11.33 -7.14
N ARG A 52 32.14 -12.53 -7.31
CA ARG A 52 30.82 -12.99 -6.82
C ARG A 52 30.86 -13.52 -5.38
N GLY A 53 32.06 -13.77 -4.84
CA GLY A 53 32.25 -14.30 -3.50
C GLY A 53 31.76 -13.33 -2.40
N ASN A 54 31.26 -13.89 -1.30
CA ASN A 54 30.82 -13.12 -0.12
C ASN A 54 31.15 -13.89 1.17
N PRO A 55 32.09 -13.43 2.01
CA PRO A 55 32.90 -12.22 1.88
C PRO A 55 34.03 -12.38 0.84
N LEU A 56 34.35 -11.30 0.15
CA LEU A 56 35.47 -11.25 -0.77
C LEU A 56 36.77 -10.99 -0.03
N ASP A 57 37.80 -11.83 -0.30
CA ASP A 57 39.14 -11.61 0.23
C ASP A 57 39.91 -10.60 -0.64
N PRO A 58 40.32 -9.44 -0.11
CA PRO A 58 41.10 -8.47 -0.85
C PRO A 58 42.48 -8.99 -1.31
N ASP A 59 43.06 -9.96 -0.63
CA ASP A 59 44.35 -10.53 -0.99
C ASP A 59 44.23 -11.46 -2.21
N ALA A 60 43.12 -12.21 -2.31
CA ALA A 60 42.79 -13.02 -3.48
C ALA A 60 42.63 -12.12 -4.74
N VAL A 61 41.96 -10.95 -4.60
CA VAL A 61 41.80 -9.98 -5.70
C VAL A 61 43.16 -9.45 -6.13
N ARG A 62 44.01 -9.04 -5.18
CA ARG A 62 45.37 -8.56 -5.46
C ARG A 62 46.25 -9.63 -6.14
N LEU A 63 46.14 -10.88 -5.73
CA LEU A 63 46.84 -11.97 -6.33
C LEU A 63 46.48 -12.14 -7.81
N LEU A 64 45.18 -12.20 -8.16
CA LEU A 64 44.75 -12.37 -9.54
C LEU A 64 45.18 -11.18 -10.41
N LEU A 65 45.00 -9.94 -9.92
CA LEU A 65 45.39 -8.74 -10.63
C LEU A 65 46.94 -8.70 -10.85
N ALA A 66 47.72 -9.10 -9.84
CA ALA A 66 49.18 -9.19 -9.98
C ALA A 66 49.62 -10.29 -10.94
N ALA A 67 48.86 -11.39 -11.05
CA ALA A 67 49.08 -12.46 -12.00
C ALA A 67 48.66 -12.11 -13.45
N GLY A 68 48.16 -10.90 -13.71
CA GLY A 68 47.75 -10.41 -15.01
C GLY A 68 46.31 -10.76 -15.42
N ALA A 69 45.41 -10.91 -14.44
CA ALA A 69 43.99 -11.04 -14.75
C ALA A 69 43.49 -9.81 -15.52
N ASP A 70 42.77 -10.04 -16.60
CA ASP A 70 42.11 -8.98 -17.34
C ASP A 70 40.92 -8.42 -16.53
N VAL A 71 41.12 -7.22 -15.99
CA VAL A 71 40.15 -6.51 -15.17
C VAL A 71 38.89 -6.14 -15.95
N ASN A 72 38.95 -6.12 -17.27
CA ASN A 72 37.86 -5.78 -18.20
C ASN A 72 37.42 -6.96 -19.07
N ALA A 73 37.84 -8.20 -18.73
CA ALA A 73 37.31 -9.38 -19.41
C ALA A 73 35.76 -9.33 -19.46
N THR A 74 35.18 -9.68 -20.60
CA THR A 74 33.72 -9.61 -20.77
C THR A 74 33.11 -11.00 -20.89
N SER A 75 32.06 -11.25 -20.10
CA SER A 75 31.23 -12.45 -20.25
C SER A 75 30.39 -12.39 -21.53
N LEU A 76 29.71 -13.49 -21.89
CA LEU A 76 28.78 -13.51 -23.03
C LEU A 76 27.63 -12.50 -22.89
N CYS A 77 27.29 -12.11 -21.66
CA CYS A 77 26.29 -11.06 -21.39
C CYS A 77 26.89 -9.64 -21.38
N GLY A 78 28.20 -9.49 -21.60
CA GLY A 78 28.91 -8.23 -21.57
C GLY A 78 29.31 -7.74 -20.18
N PHE A 79 29.10 -8.52 -19.13
CA PHE A 79 29.51 -8.13 -17.78
C PHE A 79 31.04 -8.25 -17.64
N THR A 80 31.64 -7.23 -17.02
CA THR A 80 33.02 -7.27 -16.54
C THR A 80 33.08 -7.80 -15.10
N PRO A 81 34.27 -8.14 -14.57
CA PRO A 81 34.44 -8.48 -13.16
C PRO A 81 33.86 -7.42 -12.21
N LEU A 82 33.99 -6.13 -12.52
CA LEU A 82 33.40 -5.05 -11.76
C LEU A 82 31.87 -5.14 -11.72
N HIS A 83 31.21 -5.39 -12.86
CA HIS A 83 29.74 -5.56 -12.89
C HIS A 83 29.31 -6.78 -12.06
N SER A 84 30.06 -7.90 -12.14
CA SER A 84 29.79 -9.06 -11.26
C SER A 84 29.94 -8.72 -9.78
N TYR A 85 30.93 -7.90 -9.43
CA TYR A 85 31.11 -7.41 -8.05
C TYR A 85 29.95 -6.53 -7.59
N MET A 86 29.50 -5.61 -8.45
CA MET A 86 28.34 -4.75 -8.14
C MET A 86 27.05 -5.56 -7.94
N CYS A 87 26.84 -6.63 -8.72
CA CYS A 87 25.62 -7.45 -8.62
C CYS A 87 25.62 -8.40 -7.41
N PHE A 88 26.74 -9.00 -7.11
CA PHE A 88 26.78 -10.18 -6.22
C PHE A 88 27.69 -10.02 -5.00
N GLY A 89 28.78 -9.26 -5.09
CA GLY A 89 29.79 -9.13 -4.05
C GLY A 89 29.40 -8.17 -2.91
N THR A 90 30.08 -8.28 -1.76
CA THR A 90 30.03 -7.24 -0.72
C THR A 90 30.96 -6.11 -1.11
N VAL A 91 30.39 -5.04 -1.68
CA VAL A 91 31.18 -3.94 -2.23
C VAL A 91 31.85 -3.15 -1.12
N THR A 92 33.18 -3.12 -1.14
CA THR A 92 34.01 -2.31 -0.24
C THR A 92 34.77 -1.25 -1.01
N PRO A 93 34.98 -0.06 -0.45
CA PRO A 93 35.77 0.99 -1.10
C PRO A 93 37.19 0.57 -1.48
N ASP A 94 37.85 -0.28 -0.67
CA ASP A 94 39.24 -0.68 -0.88
C ASP A 94 39.39 -1.64 -2.06
N THR A 95 38.51 -2.64 -2.19
CA THR A 95 38.47 -3.51 -3.38
C THR A 95 38.13 -2.73 -4.63
N LEU A 96 37.17 -1.80 -4.52
CA LEU A 96 36.82 -0.94 -5.64
C LEU A 96 38.02 -0.10 -6.10
N ARG A 97 38.76 0.53 -5.18
CA ARG A 97 39.99 1.28 -5.50
C ARG A 97 41.05 0.39 -6.16
N ALA A 98 41.18 -0.86 -5.71
CA ALA A 98 42.14 -1.80 -6.31
C ALA A 98 41.77 -2.09 -7.77
N LEU A 99 40.51 -2.38 -8.08
CA LEU A 99 40.03 -2.58 -9.45
C LEU A 99 40.23 -1.33 -10.31
N MET A 100 39.91 -0.15 -9.79
CA MET A 100 40.05 1.13 -10.51
C MET A 100 41.54 1.43 -10.84
N ARG A 101 42.47 1.16 -9.92
CA ARG A 101 43.92 1.32 -10.17
C ARG A 101 44.43 0.44 -11.31
N HIS A 102 43.80 -0.71 -11.55
CA HIS A 102 44.12 -1.60 -12.65
C HIS A 102 43.29 -1.31 -13.91
N GLY A 103 42.57 -0.18 -13.94
CA GLY A 103 41.85 0.28 -15.14
C GLY A 103 40.49 -0.40 -15.37
N ALA A 104 39.80 -0.82 -14.28
CA ALA A 104 38.44 -1.36 -14.40
C ALA A 104 37.51 -0.34 -15.07
N SER A 105 36.78 -0.78 -16.08
CA SER A 105 35.76 0.02 -16.73
C SER A 105 34.47 0.03 -15.93
N VAL A 106 33.94 1.20 -15.62
CA VAL A 106 32.72 1.41 -14.82
C VAL A 106 31.43 1.47 -15.64
N SER A 107 31.54 1.58 -16.96
CA SER A 107 30.41 1.67 -17.88
C SER A 107 30.74 1.12 -19.24
N ASP A 108 29.80 0.44 -19.86
CA ASP A 108 29.80 0.07 -21.26
C ASP A 108 28.62 0.77 -21.95
N LEU A 109 28.90 1.85 -22.64
CA LEU A 109 27.87 2.68 -23.28
C LEU A 109 27.22 1.96 -24.48
N GLU A 110 27.93 1.04 -25.13
CA GLU A 110 27.40 0.30 -26.27
C GLU A 110 26.36 -0.74 -25.83
N ARG A 111 26.54 -1.31 -24.62
CA ARG A 111 25.65 -2.33 -24.05
C ARG A 111 24.71 -1.79 -22.98
N ASN A 112 24.73 -0.48 -22.76
CA ASN A 112 23.95 0.19 -21.71
C ASN A 112 24.17 -0.38 -20.29
N ILE A 113 25.39 -0.90 -20.04
CA ILE A 113 25.77 -1.45 -18.74
C ILE A 113 26.46 -0.36 -17.93
N ASN A 114 26.00 -0.13 -16.70
CA ASN A 114 26.55 0.89 -15.81
C ASN A 114 26.64 0.36 -14.38
N ALA A 115 27.84 0.44 -13.80
CA ALA A 115 28.11 -0.10 -12.47
C ALA A 115 27.24 0.51 -11.36
N LEU A 116 26.80 1.76 -11.49
CA LEU A 116 25.87 2.39 -10.52
C LEU A 116 24.47 1.77 -10.61
N ILE A 117 23.98 1.47 -11.81
CA ILE A 117 22.69 0.81 -12.02
C ILE A 117 22.74 -0.59 -11.39
N GLU A 118 23.79 -1.36 -11.68
CA GLU A 118 23.96 -2.69 -11.12
C GLU A 118 24.10 -2.65 -9.59
N TYR A 119 24.83 -1.68 -9.06
CA TYR A 119 24.99 -1.49 -7.62
C TYR A 119 23.65 -1.26 -6.90
N PHE A 120 22.73 -0.50 -7.50
CA PHE A 120 21.43 -0.24 -6.89
C PHE A 120 20.37 -1.31 -7.21
N ASN A 121 20.51 -2.07 -8.31
CA ASN A 121 19.61 -3.19 -8.64
C ASN A 121 19.80 -4.42 -7.74
N ARG A 122 20.90 -4.50 -6.99
CA ARG A 122 21.11 -5.59 -6.02
C ARG A 122 19.89 -5.74 -5.13
N ASP A 123 19.56 -7.00 -4.81
CA ASP A 123 18.45 -7.35 -3.91
C ASP A 123 18.44 -6.50 -2.65
N GLY A 124 17.71 -5.38 -2.76
CA GLY A 124 17.34 -4.51 -1.67
C GLY A 124 18.46 -3.80 -0.95
N CYS A 125 19.57 -3.41 -1.58
CA CYS A 125 20.65 -2.65 -0.89
C CYS A 125 20.67 -2.92 0.64
N MET A 126 20.71 -4.22 1.01
CA MET A 126 20.46 -4.72 2.38
C MET A 126 21.49 -4.21 3.41
N GLY A 127 22.55 -3.53 2.95
CA GLY A 127 23.57 -2.92 3.79
C GLY A 127 23.61 -1.40 3.76
N GLY A 128 22.67 -0.75 3.07
CA GLY A 128 22.73 0.68 2.79
C GLY A 128 23.78 1.01 1.72
N ALA A 129 23.41 1.84 0.73
CA ALA A 129 24.39 2.33 -0.26
C ALA A 129 25.40 3.25 0.45
N GLU A 130 26.70 3.05 0.19
CA GLU A 130 27.73 3.90 0.73
C GLU A 130 28.04 5.07 -0.21
N ALA A 131 27.97 6.29 0.29
CA ALA A 131 28.29 7.48 -0.49
C ALA A 131 29.74 7.45 -1.05
N THR A 132 30.66 6.82 -0.32
CA THR A 132 32.04 6.63 -0.76
C THR A 132 32.18 5.74 -2.00
N VAL A 133 31.39 4.66 -2.10
CA VAL A 133 31.35 3.77 -3.27
C VAL A 133 30.83 4.54 -4.49
N ILE A 134 29.75 5.29 -4.28
CA ILE A 134 29.12 6.10 -5.35
C ILE A 134 30.09 7.16 -5.87
N ALA A 135 30.78 7.87 -4.95
CA ALA A 135 31.76 8.86 -5.31
C ALA A 135 32.92 8.24 -6.12
N LEU A 136 33.45 7.10 -5.68
CA LEU A 136 34.53 6.38 -6.39
C LEU A 136 34.09 5.95 -7.79
N LEU A 137 32.89 5.41 -7.96
CA LEU A 137 32.38 5.04 -9.27
C LEU A 137 32.24 6.26 -10.20
N ALA A 138 31.70 7.36 -9.66
CA ALA A 138 31.53 8.60 -10.42
C ALA A 138 32.89 9.26 -10.80
N GLU A 139 33.86 9.29 -9.86
CA GLU A 139 35.23 9.77 -10.13
C GLU A 139 35.93 9.00 -11.27
N HIS A 140 35.62 7.72 -11.43
CA HIS A 140 36.15 6.88 -12.49
C HIS A 140 35.27 6.79 -13.74
N GLY A 141 34.30 7.71 -13.87
CA GLY A 141 33.55 7.92 -15.11
C GLY A 141 32.22 7.14 -15.18
N ALA A 142 31.70 6.62 -14.07
CA ALA A 142 30.34 6.10 -14.05
C ALA A 142 29.35 7.23 -14.36
N TYR A 143 28.53 7.04 -15.39
CA TYR A 143 27.57 8.05 -15.79
C TYR A 143 26.35 8.04 -14.84
N VAL A 144 26.27 9.05 -13.98
CA VAL A 144 25.26 9.16 -12.92
C VAL A 144 23.82 9.33 -13.44
N ASN A 145 23.65 9.69 -14.73
CA ASN A 145 22.37 9.80 -15.42
C ASN A 145 22.17 8.71 -16.48
N ALA A 146 22.94 7.61 -16.44
CA ALA A 146 22.70 6.45 -17.28
C ALA A 146 21.26 5.97 -17.10
N LYS A 147 20.67 5.42 -18.15
CA LYS A 147 19.32 4.91 -18.14
C LYS A 147 19.34 3.39 -18.38
N ASP A 148 18.58 2.65 -17.58
CA ASP A 148 18.33 1.23 -17.85
C ASP A 148 17.27 1.05 -18.97
N ASP A 149 16.89 -0.19 -19.27
CA ASP A 149 15.90 -0.54 -20.30
C ASP A 149 14.52 0.07 -20.05
N LEU A 150 14.21 0.43 -18.80
CA LEU A 150 12.97 1.12 -18.41
C LEU A 150 13.15 2.65 -18.38
N GLY A 151 14.30 3.17 -18.82
CA GLY A 151 14.63 4.59 -18.76
C GLY A 151 14.93 5.12 -17.36
N ARG A 152 15.10 4.24 -16.36
CA ARG A 152 15.36 4.65 -14.97
C ARG A 152 16.83 5.01 -14.81
N THR A 153 17.10 6.12 -14.12
CA THR A 153 18.44 6.50 -13.72
C THR A 153 18.84 5.84 -12.39
N PRO A 154 20.13 5.80 -12.01
CA PRO A 154 20.56 5.34 -10.70
C PRO A 154 19.77 5.96 -9.54
N LEU A 155 19.42 7.26 -9.64
CA LEU A 155 18.62 7.95 -8.63
C LEU A 155 17.18 7.41 -8.55
N HIS A 156 16.54 7.04 -9.67
CA HIS A 156 15.23 6.36 -9.66
C HIS A 156 15.30 5.02 -8.92
N ILE A 157 16.32 4.21 -9.26
CA ILE A 157 16.48 2.87 -8.70
C ILE A 157 16.74 2.96 -7.20
N TYR A 158 17.68 3.80 -6.78
CA TYR A 158 17.99 4.03 -5.37
C TYR A 158 16.77 4.45 -4.56
N LEU A 159 16.03 5.46 -5.05
CA LEU A 159 14.86 6.01 -4.34
C LEU A 159 13.66 5.05 -4.32
N SER A 160 13.61 4.05 -5.21
CA SER A 160 12.59 2.98 -5.16
C SER A 160 12.93 1.87 -4.17
N GLY A 161 14.13 1.85 -3.61
CA GLY A 161 14.64 0.84 -2.69
C GLY A 161 14.01 0.86 -1.30
N PHE A 162 14.41 -0.13 -0.47
CA PHE A 162 13.89 -0.29 0.90
C PHE A 162 14.57 0.64 1.91
N PHE A 163 15.85 0.97 1.71
CA PHE A 163 16.66 1.76 2.63
C PHE A 163 17.16 3.03 1.94
N VAL A 164 16.33 4.04 1.92
CA VAL A 164 16.67 5.33 1.32
C VAL A 164 17.17 6.28 2.40
N SER A 165 18.40 6.78 2.24
CA SER A 165 18.98 7.79 3.12
C SER A 165 19.23 9.11 2.38
N ALA A 166 19.00 10.24 3.06
CA ALA A 166 19.22 11.56 2.48
C ALA A 166 20.68 11.79 2.04
N PRO A 167 21.71 11.41 2.82
CA PRO A 167 23.11 11.59 2.43
C PRO A 167 23.46 10.96 1.09
N VAL A 168 22.99 9.75 0.80
CA VAL A 168 23.27 9.06 -0.48
C VAL A 168 22.52 9.71 -1.64
N ALA A 169 21.26 10.08 -1.45
CA ALA A 169 20.50 10.80 -2.47
C ALA A 169 21.17 12.15 -2.81
N LEU A 170 21.62 12.89 -1.78
CA LEU A 170 22.36 14.15 -1.96
C LEU A 170 23.71 13.93 -2.62
N ALA A 171 24.42 12.85 -2.28
CA ALA A 171 25.71 12.54 -2.95
C ALA A 171 25.50 12.29 -4.45
N LEU A 172 24.46 11.55 -4.84
CA LEU A 172 24.13 11.37 -6.26
C LEU A 172 23.82 12.72 -6.95
N ILE A 173 23.01 13.58 -6.31
CA ILE A 173 22.65 14.89 -6.87
C ILE A 173 23.89 15.80 -6.94
N ALA A 174 24.75 15.80 -5.90
CA ALA A 174 26.00 16.54 -5.91
C ALA A 174 26.97 16.10 -7.01
N LEU A 175 26.93 14.82 -7.39
CA LEU A 175 27.67 14.25 -8.52
C LEU A 175 27.01 14.51 -9.88
N GLY A 176 25.93 15.29 -9.93
CA GLY A 176 25.25 15.70 -11.14
C GLY A 176 24.08 14.80 -11.58
N ALA A 177 23.57 13.94 -10.69
CA ALA A 177 22.33 13.23 -10.99
C ALA A 177 21.16 14.22 -11.12
N ASN A 178 20.43 14.09 -12.23
CA ASN A 178 19.26 14.93 -12.46
C ASN A 178 18.06 14.46 -11.62
N PRO A 179 17.60 15.24 -10.60
CA PRO A 179 16.48 14.87 -9.75
C PRO A 179 15.14 14.85 -10.49
N ASN A 180 15.09 15.41 -11.71
CA ASN A 180 13.89 15.51 -12.54
C ASN A 180 14.00 14.69 -13.85
N ALA A 181 14.98 13.79 -13.94
CA ALA A 181 15.04 12.86 -15.05
C ALA A 181 13.75 12.04 -15.13
N THR A 182 13.30 11.72 -16.35
CA THR A 182 12.10 10.92 -16.54
C THR A 182 12.45 9.52 -17.06
N ASP A 183 11.76 8.51 -16.51
CA ASP A 183 11.80 7.15 -17.02
C ASP A 183 10.89 6.98 -18.26
N ALA A 184 10.75 5.75 -18.76
CA ALA A 184 9.90 5.42 -19.91
C ALA A 184 8.41 5.72 -19.69
N TYR A 185 7.98 5.87 -18.43
CA TYR A 185 6.59 6.21 -18.05
C TYR A 185 6.44 7.70 -17.67
N GLY A 186 7.44 8.52 -17.90
CA GLY A 186 7.45 9.93 -17.51
C GLY A 186 7.59 10.16 -16.00
N ARG A 187 7.90 9.12 -15.21
CA ARG A 187 8.05 9.23 -13.77
C ARG A 187 9.41 9.82 -13.43
N THR A 188 9.45 10.72 -12.46
CA THR A 188 10.70 11.26 -11.90
C THR A 188 11.18 10.39 -10.72
N PRO A 189 12.43 10.54 -10.26
CA PRO A 189 12.92 9.90 -9.04
C PRO A 189 12.03 10.14 -7.82
N LEU A 190 11.40 11.33 -7.73
CA LEU A 190 10.44 11.65 -6.67
C LEU A 190 9.19 10.76 -6.72
N HIS A 191 8.64 10.48 -7.90
CA HIS A 191 7.54 9.52 -8.06
C HIS A 191 7.94 8.11 -7.61
N ALA A 192 9.16 7.67 -7.94
CA ALA A 192 9.70 6.39 -7.51
C ALA A 192 9.82 6.31 -5.98
N PHE A 193 10.34 7.37 -5.34
CA PHE A 193 10.45 7.49 -3.89
C PHE A 193 9.09 7.39 -3.19
N LEU A 194 8.10 8.14 -3.66
CA LEU A 194 6.76 8.19 -3.04
C LEU A 194 5.96 6.89 -3.19
N ARG A 195 6.35 6.03 -4.13
CA ARG A 195 5.81 4.67 -4.28
C ARG A 195 6.53 3.66 -3.39
N SER A 196 7.69 3.98 -2.84
CA SER A 196 8.48 3.09 -1.99
C SER A 196 7.70 2.68 -0.72
N ARG A 197 8.17 1.61 -0.05
CA ARG A 197 7.48 1.06 1.13
C ARG A 197 7.58 1.95 2.37
N ASP A 198 8.61 2.79 2.47
CA ASP A 198 8.81 3.65 3.64
C ASP A 198 9.33 5.02 3.21
N VAL A 199 8.40 5.95 3.06
CA VAL A 199 8.71 7.34 2.69
C VAL A 199 9.03 8.14 3.95
N ASP A 200 10.31 8.48 4.13
CA ASP A 200 10.73 9.40 5.20
C ASP A 200 10.46 10.86 4.79
N PRO A 201 9.64 11.61 5.56
CA PRO A 201 9.37 13.02 5.29
C PRO A 201 10.64 13.90 5.30
N ALA A 202 11.67 13.52 6.02
CA ALA A 202 12.93 14.26 6.05
C ALA A 202 13.68 14.11 4.71
N VAL A 203 13.73 12.88 4.17
CA VAL A 203 14.31 12.63 2.84
C VAL A 203 13.52 13.37 1.75
N LEU A 204 12.18 13.36 1.84
CA LEU A 204 11.34 14.11 0.91
C LEU A 204 11.68 15.61 0.89
N LYS A 205 11.75 16.26 2.05
CA LYS A 205 12.12 17.68 2.16
C LYS A 205 13.50 17.95 1.57
N THR A 206 14.44 17.05 1.82
CA THR A 206 15.80 17.15 1.31
C THR A 206 15.84 17.05 -0.22
N LEU A 207 15.08 16.12 -0.82
CA LEU A 207 14.98 15.97 -2.27
C LEU A 207 14.37 17.22 -2.92
N ILE A 208 13.29 17.76 -2.35
CA ILE A 208 12.66 18.99 -2.85
C ILE A 208 13.64 20.18 -2.75
N ALA A 209 14.33 20.32 -1.61
CA ALA A 209 15.35 21.35 -1.45
C ALA A 209 16.52 21.21 -2.43
N ALA A 210 16.84 19.98 -2.84
CA ALA A 210 17.87 19.68 -3.84
C ALA A 210 17.36 19.82 -5.30
N GLY A 211 16.14 20.36 -5.52
CA GLY A 211 15.62 20.69 -6.84
C GLY A 211 14.73 19.60 -7.47
N ALA A 212 14.31 18.59 -6.73
CA ALA A 212 13.28 17.66 -7.20
C ALA A 212 11.93 18.39 -7.34
N ASP A 213 11.33 18.32 -8.52
CA ASP A 213 10.07 18.98 -8.84
C ASP A 213 8.86 18.18 -8.28
N PRO A 214 8.17 18.70 -7.25
CA PRO A 214 6.99 18.04 -6.69
C PRO A 214 5.74 18.16 -7.59
N LEU A 215 5.77 19.05 -8.62
CA LEU A 215 4.66 19.29 -9.53
C LEU A 215 4.74 18.45 -10.80
N ALA A 216 5.84 17.71 -10.99
CA ALA A 216 6.02 16.84 -12.13
C ALA A 216 4.86 15.85 -12.30
N ARG A 217 4.53 15.56 -13.57
CA ARG A 217 3.46 14.63 -13.94
C ARG A 217 4.02 13.51 -14.83
N ASP A 218 3.57 12.28 -14.59
CA ASP A 218 3.87 11.15 -15.45
C ASP A 218 3.06 11.20 -16.78
N ILE A 219 3.27 10.19 -17.66
CA ILE A 219 2.57 10.11 -18.96
C ILE A 219 1.05 10.02 -18.86
N ILE A 220 0.51 9.59 -17.72
CA ILE A 220 -0.95 9.57 -17.44
C ILE A 220 -1.36 10.69 -16.48
N ARG A 221 -0.55 11.76 -16.42
CA ARG A 221 -0.78 12.99 -15.64
C ARG A 221 -0.87 12.81 -14.13
N ARG A 222 -0.42 11.68 -13.57
CA ARG A 222 -0.37 11.50 -12.12
C ARG A 222 0.74 12.35 -11.50
N THR A 223 0.43 12.94 -10.37
CA THR A 223 1.35 13.75 -9.56
C THR A 223 1.96 12.93 -8.42
N ALA A 224 2.94 13.48 -7.75
CA ALA A 224 3.54 12.96 -6.52
C ALA A 224 2.49 12.53 -5.48
N LEU A 225 1.40 13.30 -5.31
CA LEU A 225 0.31 12.99 -4.39
C LEU A 225 -0.45 11.71 -4.78
N HIS A 226 -0.72 11.49 -6.07
CA HIS A 226 -1.37 10.25 -6.54
C HIS A 226 -0.57 9.03 -6.14
N TYR A 227 0.77 9.06 -6.39
CA TYR A 227 1.67 7.96 -6.06
C TYR A 227 1.72 7.67 -4.58
N HIS A 228 1.82 8.73 -3.75
CA HIS A 228 1.85 8.54 -2.30
C HIS A 228 0.53 8.03 -1.75
N CYS A 229 -0.60 8.51 -2.25
CA CYS A 229 -1.94 8.09 -1.84
C CYS A 229 -2.27 6.64 -2.25
N GLU A 230 -1.66 6.12 -3.33
CA GLU A 230 -1.79 4.72 -3.75
C GLU A 230 -0.93 3.77 -2.92
N SER A 231 0.12 4.26 -2.28
CA SER A 231 1.11 3.44 -1.57
C SER A 231 0.55 2.73 -0.33
N PHE A 232 1.20 1.61 0.08
CA PHE A 232 0.78 0.83 1.25
C PHE A 232 1.01 1.53 2.59
N LYS A 233 1.94 2.48 2.66
CA LYS A 233 2.33 3.19 3.88
C LYS A 233 2.21 4.72 3.73
N THR A 234 1.05 5.18 3.29
CA THR A 234 0.78 6.62 3.22
C THR A 234 0.92 7.29 4.59
N ARG A 235 1.58 8.46 4.64
CA ARG A 235 1.79 9.28 5.84
C ARG A 235 1.19 10.66 5.66
N ALA A 236 0.49 11.16 6.68
CA ALA A 236 -0.11 12.51 6.66
C ALA A 236 0.96 13.60 6.49
N SER A 237 2.09 13.46 7.18
CA SER A 237 3.19 14.42 7.09
C SER A 237 3.81 14.54 5.69
N VAL A 238 3.76 13.47 4.89
CA VAL A 238 4.21 13.50 3.48
C VAL A 238 3.20 14.25 2.63
N ILE A 239 1.90 14.02 2.82
CA ILE A 239 0.82 14.77 2.14
C ILE A 239 0.97 16.27 2.45
N GLU A 240 1.11 16.62 3.73
CA GLU A 240 1.29 18.01 4.18
C GLU A 240 2.54 18.66 3.57
N THR A 241 3.66 17.91 3.50
CA THR A 241 4.91 18.40 2.89
C THR A 241 4.74 18.65 1.39
N LEU A 242 4.07 17.75 0.66
CA LEU A 242 3.82 17.91 -0.78
C LEU A 242 2.88 19.09 -1.06
N VAL A 243 1.82 19.24 -0.25
CA VAL A 243 0.90 20.40 -0.36
C VAL A 243 1.63 21.71 -0.05
N ALA A 244 2.47 21.73 0.99
CA ALA A 244 3.30 22.89 1.32
C ALA A 244 4.34 23.22 0.22
N ALA A 245 4.77 22.22 -0.54
CA ALA A 245 5.65 22.38 -1.70
C ALA A 245 4.90 22.83 -2.98
N GLY A 246 3.59 23.11 -2.88
CA GLY A 246 2.78 23.64 -3.97
C GLY A 246 2.03 22.57 -4.79
N CYS A 247 2.08 21.27 -4.41
CA CYS A 247 1.25 20.29 -5.07
C CYS A 247 -0.23 20.61 -4.87
N ASP A 248 -0.95 20.77 -5.97
CA ASP A 248 -2.41 20.92 -5.94
C ASP A 248 -3.06 19.55 -5.68
N PRO A 249 -3.70 19.35 -4.50
CA PRO A 249 -4.34 18.09 -4.15
C PRO A 249 -5.56 17.77 -5.01
N ALA A 250 -6.16 18.79 -5.64
CA ALA A 250 -7.29 18.65 -6.57
C ALA A 250 -6.87 18.30 -7.99
N SER A 251 -5.55 18.27 -8.27
CA SER A 251 -5.02 17.82 -9.56
C SER A 251 -5.54 16.44 -9.92
N THR A 252 -5.84 16.24 -11.21
CA THR A 252 -6.39 14.98 -11.73
C THR A 252 -5.42 14.29 -12.69
N ASP A 253 -5.52 12.96 -12.74
CA ASP A 253 -4.86 12.12 -13.75
C ASP A 253 -5.63 12.14 -15.08
N LEU A 254 -5.23 11.31 -16.06
CA LEU A 254 -5.94 11.20 -17.36
C LEU A 254 -7.36 10.64 -17.27
N LEU A 255 -7.73 10.02 -16.18
CA LEU A 255 -9.10 9.52 -15.92
C LEU A 255 -9.87 10.47 -15.00
N ASP A 256 -9.38 11.68 -14.79
CA ASP A 256 -9.89 12.67 -13.84
C ASP A 256 -9.94 12.18 -12.38
N ASN A 257 -9.14 11.16 -12.03
CA ASN A 257 -9.01 10.76 -10.64
C ASN A 257 -8.16 11.77 -9.87
N THR A 258 -8.62 12.19 -8.71
CA THR A 258 -7.84 12.96 -7.73
C THR A 258 -6.98 12.02 -6.86
N ALA A 259 -6.07 12.56 -6.08
CA ALA A 259 -5.31 11.81 -5.08
C ALA A 259 -6.21 11.02 -4.10
N LEU A 260 -7.44 11.52 -3.82
CA LEU A 260 -8.40 10.81 -2.97
C LEU A 260 -9.00 9.58 -3.66
N HIS A 261 -9.18 9.59 -4.99
CA HIS A 261 -9.55 8.40 -5.76
C HIS A 261 -8.44 7.34 -5.68
N SER A 262 -7.18 7.75 -5.86
CA SER A 262 -6.02 6.84 -5.71
C SER A 262 -5.95 6.24 -4.30
N MET A 263 -6.18 7.04 -3.26
CA MET A 263 -6.24 6.57 -1.87
C MET A 263 -7.40 5.60 -1.63
N ALA A 264 -8.53 5.80 -2.27
CA ALA A 264 -9.70 4.92 -2.15
C ALA A 264 -9.46 3.54 -2.75
N MET A 265 -8.66 3.45 -3.80
CA MET A 265 -8.20 2.18 -4.40
C MET A 265 -7.08 1.52 -3.58
N GLY A 266 -6.23 2.31 -2.95
CA GLY A 266 -5.11 1.85 -2.15
C GLY A 266 -5.52 1.22 -0.81
N SER A 267 -4.65 0.42 -0.22
CA SER A 267 -4.91 -0.28 1.05
C SER A 267 -4.83 0.63 2.29
N SER A 268 -4.26 1.82 2.18
CA SER A 268 -3.90 2.71 3.30
C SER A 268 -4.92 3.80 3.61
N CYS A 269 -6.13 3.74 3.09
CA CYS A 269 -7.15 4.77 3.32
C CYS A 269 -7.56 4.87 4.80
N ARG A 270 -6.98 5.82 5.54
CA ARG A 270 -7.26 6.08 6.97
C ARG A 270 -7.85 7.49 7.14
N ALA A 271 -8.68 7.69 8.17
CA ALA A 271 -9.25 9.00 8.46
C ALA A 271 -8.20 10.10 8.67
N SER A 272 -7.05 9.75 9.27
CA SER A 272 -5.92 10.68 9.46
C SER A 272 -5.26 11.12 8.15
N LEU A 273 -5.47 10.38 7.05
CA LEU A 273 -4.92 10.68 5.73
C LEU A 273 -5.94 11.43 4.85
N ILE A 274 -7.22 11.16 5.04
CA ILE A 274 -8.30 11.86 4.33
C ILE A 274 -8.35 13.34 4.74
N ARG A 275 -8.21 13.62 6.05
CA ARG A 275 -8.29 14.99 6.58
C ARG A 275 -7.34 15.99 5.92
N PRO A 276 -6.04 15.73 5.76
CA PRO A 276 -5.12 16.65 5.09
C PRO A 276 -5.54 16.98 3.65
N LEU A 277 -6.03 15.99 2.89
CA LEU A 277 -6.51 16.20 1.52
C LEU A 277 -7.77 17.08 1.49
N LEU A 278 -8.74 16.81 2.37
CA LEU A 278 -9.95 17.64 2.47
C LEU A 278 -9.63 19.06 2.95
N ALA A 279 -8.74 19.22 3.92
CA ALA A 279 -8.29 20.52 4.39
C ALA A 279 -7.56 21.33 3.30
N ALA A 280 -6.92 20.63 2.36
CA ALA A 280 -6.28 21.22 1.20
C ALA A 280 -7.23 21.44 0.01
N GLY A 281 -8.56 21.25 0.20
CA GLY A 281 -9.59 21.62 -0.79
C GLY A 281 -10.07 20.50 -1.71
N VAL A 282 -9.60 19.24 -1.53
CA VAL A 282 -10.13 18.11 -2.30
C VAL A 282 -11.58 17.84 -1.91
N SER A 283 -12.49 17.78 -2.88
CA SER A 283 -13.85 17.34 -2.62
C SER A 283 -13.91 15.85 -2.33
N VAL A 284 -14.55 15.46 -1.22
CA VAL A 284 -14.79 14.04 -0.91
C VAL A 284 -15.69 13.36 -1.95
N ASN A 285 -16.50 14.17 -2.66
CA ASN A 285 -17.40 13.77 -3.73
C ASN A 285 -16.88 14.14 -5.12
N ALA A 286 -15.56 14.36 -5.28
CA ALA A 286 -14.97 14.58 -6.60
C ALA A 286 -15.38 13.46 -7.56
N ARG A 287 -15.63 13.81 -8.82
CA ARG A 287 -16.08 12.87 -9.85
C ARG A 287 -15.00 12.71 -10.91
N ASN A 288 -14.62 11.48 -11.21
CA ASN A 288 -13.68 11.16 -12.28
C ASN A 288 -14.37 11.18 -13.66
N ALA A 289 -13.64 10.84 -14.73
CA ALA A 289 -14.15 10.78 -16.10
C ALA A 289 -15.38 9.85 -16.29
N ARG A 290 -15.54 8.86 -15.41
CA ARG A 290 -16.72 7.97 -15.37
C ARG A 290 -17.78 8.46 -14.40
N LEU A 291 -17.70 9.69 -13.92
CA LEU A 291 -18.51 10.25 -12.86
C LEU A 291 -18.46 9.47 -11.53
N GLN A 292 -17.48 8.58 -11.36
CA GLN A 292 -17.28 7.83 -10.12
C GLN A 292 -16.67 8.72 -9.05
N THR A 293 -17.14 8.59 -7.82
CA THR A 293 -16.56 9.24 -6.65
C THR A 293 -15.53 8.31 -5.99
N PRO A 294 -14.66 8.81 -5.11
CA PRO A 294 -13.77 7.95 -4.31
C PRO A 294 -14.51 6.82 -3.59
N LEU A 295 -15.76 7.06 -3.18
CA LEU A 295 -16.61 6.07 -2.51
C LEU A 295 -17.02 4.91 -3.44
N HIS A 296 -17.23 5.16 -4.75
CA HIS A 296 -17.46 4.09 -5.73
C HIS A 296 -16.26 3.16 -5.81
N LEU A 297 -15.05 3.74 -5.96
CA LEU A 297 -13.81 2.97 -6.08
C LEU A 297 -13.50 2.21 -4.78
N ALA A 298 -13.73 2.85 -3.63
CA ALA A 298 -13.57 2.18 -2.35
C ALA A 298 -14.50 0.97 -2.18
N ALA A 299 -15.72 1.03 -2.67
CA ALA A 299 -16.67 -0.09 -2.59
C ALA A 299 -16.17 -1.33 -3.35
N VAL A 300 -15.42 -1.13 -4.44
CA VAL A 300 -14.87 -2.21 -5.27
C VAL A 300 -13.53 -2.70 -4.75
N PHE A 301 -12.59 -1.78 -4.53
CA PHE A 301 -11.18 -2.11 -4.31
C PHE A 301 -10.78 -2.13 -2.82
N ASN A 302 -11.43 -1.33 -1.98
CA ASN A 302 -11.07 -1.16 -0.57
C ASN A 302 -12.32 -0.98 0.33
N PRO A 303 -13.15 -2.00 0.50
CA PRO A 303 -14.38 -1.91 1.32
C PRO A 303 -14.19 -1.32 2.71
N PRO A 304 -13.06 -1.55 3.43
CA PRO A 304 -12.80 -0.89 4.71
C PRO A 304 -12.70 0.64 4.63
N ALA A 305 -12.37 1.20 3.47
CA ALA A 305 -12.28 2.66 3.27
C ALA A 305 -13.65 3.33 3.23
N CYS A 306 -14.68 2.62 2.76
CA CYS A 306 -16.03 3.17 2.60
C CYS A 306 -16.56 3.85 3.88
N ALA A 307 -16.45 3.16 5.03
CA ALA A 307 -16.93 3.72 6.29
C ALA A 307 -16.19 5.01 6.70
N ARG A 308 -14.93 5.15 6.28
CA ARG A 308 -14.11 6.34 6.58
C ARG A 308 -14.46 7.50 5.64
N LEU A 309 -14.71 7.21 4.37
CA LEU A 309 -15.16 8.20 3.39
C LEU A 309 -16.56 8.70 3.73
N LEU A 310 -17.48 7.80 4.13
CA LEU A 310 -18.82 8.18 4.62
C LEU A 310 -18.73 9.07 5.88
N ALA A 311 -17.86 8.74 6.82
CA ALA A 311 -17.62 9.58 8.00
C ALA A 311 -16.99 10.94 7.65
N ALA A 312 -16.37 11.06 6.48
CA ALA A 312 -15.82 12.30 5.94
C ALA A 312 -16.85 13.09 5.09
N GLY A 313 -18.09 12.61 4.98
CA GLY A 313 -19.17 13.29 4.25
C GLY A 313 -19.34 12.83 2.79
N ALA A 314 -18.81 11.65 2.42
CA ALA A 314 -19.05 11.10 1.09
C ALA A 314 -20.54 10.72 0.92
N ASP A 315 -21.11 11.10 -0.23
CA ASP A 315 -22.50 10.87 -0.56
C ASP A 315 -22.66 9.47 -1.22
N PRO A 316 -23.45 8.55 -0.61
CA PRO A 316 -23.70 7.23 -1.18
C PRO A 316 -24.72 7.22 -2.33
N ALA A 317 -25.32 8.37 -2.66
CA ALA A 317 -26.40 8.47 -3.65
C ALA A 317 -25.94 8.97 -5.03
N LEU A 318 -24.74 9.49 -5.16
CA LEU A 318 -24.22 9.99 -6.44
C LEU A 318 -24.08 8.86 -7.45
N ALA A 319 -24.76 8.94 -8.58
CA ALA A 319 -24.66 7.92 -9.63
C ALA A 319 -23.46 8.19 -10.56
N ASP A 320 -22.82 7.14 -11.05
CA ASP A 320 -21.82 7.18 -12.11
C ASP A 320 -22.48 7.16 -13.51
N LEU A 321 -21.68 7.03 -14.59
CA LEU A 321 -22.19 6.97 -15.95
C LEU A 321 -23.09 5.75 -16.23
N ASP A 322 -22.93 4.67 -15.49
CA ASP A 322 -23.73 3.45 -15.59
C ASP A 322 -24.93 3.49 -14.64
N GLU A 323 -25.30 4.66 -14.13
CA GLU A 323 -26.31 4.88 -13.09
C GLU A 323 -26.08 4.03 -11.83
N THR A 324 -24.85 3.55 -11.62
CA THR A 324 -24.47 2.82 -10.42
C THR A 324 -24.12 3.80 -9.32
N THR A 325 -24.73 3.65 -8.15
CA THR A 325 -24.39 4.44 -6.97
C THR A 325 -23.36 3.71 -6.09
N PRO A 326 -22.60 4.43 -5.25
CA PRO A 326 -21.73 3.78 -4.27
C PRO A 326 -22.47 2.78 -3.39
N LEU A 327 -23.72 3.09 -3.02
CA LEU A 327 -24.57 2.18 -2.25
C LEU A 327 -24.82 0.86 -3.00
N LEU A 328 -25.19 0.94 -4.29
CA LEU A 328 -25.38 -0.22 -5.14
C LEU A 328 -24.09 -1.03 -5.27
N SER A 329 -22.96 -0.37 -5.46
CA SER A 329 -21.64 -1.01 -5.50
C SER A 329 -21.32 -1.75 -4.19
N MET A 330 -21.62 -1.16 -3.03
CA MET A 330 -21.45 -1.82 -1.74
C MET A 330 -22.32 -3.07 -1.60
N VAL A 331 -23.54 -3.05 -2.13
CA VAL A 331 -24.43 -4.22 -2.10
C VAL A 331 -23.90 -5.32 -3.02
N ARG A 332 -23.50 -4.98 -4.26
CA ARG A 332 -22.93 -5.93 -5.24
C ARG A 332 -21.65 -6.60 -4.72
N HIS A 333 -20.78 -5.86 -4.05
CA HIS A 333 -19.51 -6.35 -3.51
C HIS A 333 -19.62 -6.87 -2.06
N ASN A 334 -20.85 -7.06 -1.56
CA ASN A 334 -21.12 -7.59 -0.22
C ASN A 334 -20.43 -6.83 0.92
N CYS A 335 -20.38 -5.49 0.85
CA CYS A 335 -19.74 -4.62 1.83
C CYS A 335 -20.65 -4.35 3.03
N ALA A 336 -21.19 -5.37 3.69
CA ALA A 336 -22.17 -5.24 4.78
C ALA A 336 -21.76 -4.25 5.89
N ARG A 337 -20.45 -4.22 6.22
CA ARG A 337 -19.94 -3.32 7.25
C ARG A 337 -20.00 -1.84 6.83
N ALA A 338 -19.71 -1.54 5.57
CA ALA A 338 -19.79 -0.19 5.04
C ALA A 338 -21.26 0.27 4.91
N LEU A 339 -22.16 -0.65 4.53
CA LEU A 339 -23.59 -0.38 4.42
C LEU A 339 -24.20 0.05 5.73
N ARG A 340 -23.81 -0.50 6.87
CA ARG A 340 -24.30 -0.05 8.19
C ARG A 340 -24.03 1.43 8.47
N THR A 341 -22.98 1.98 7.86
CA THR A 341 -22.66 3.42 7.95
C THR A 341 -23.38 4.22 6.87
N ALA A 342 -23.59 3.65 5.69
CA ALA A 342 -24.24 4.31 4.56
C ALA A 342 -25.76 4.39 4.68
N LEU A 343 -26.39 3.32 5.18
CA LEU A 343 -27.85 3.19 5.26
C LEU A 343 -28.56 4.33 6.02
N PRO A 344 -28.05 4.84 7.16
CA PRO A 344 -28.65 5.99 7.82
C PRO A 344 -28.67 7.28 6.99
N LEU A 345 -27.74 7.39 6.03
CA LEU A 345 -27.58 8.56 5.16
C LEU A 345 -28.36 8.44 3.85
N ALA A 346 -28.82 7.23 3.51
CA ALA A 346 -29.46 6.94 2.24
C ALA A 346 -30.99 7.00 2.35
N PRO A 347 -31.69 7.63 1.38
CA PRO A 347 -33.16 7.59 1.30
C PRO A 347 -33.65 6.18 0.95
N ASP A 348 -34.88 5.84 1.38
CA ASP A 348 -35.45 4.51 1.23
C ASP A 348 -35.54 4.05 -0.23
N ALA A 349 -35.92 4.96 -1.13
CA ALA A 349 -35.97 4.70 -2.56
C ALA A 349 -34.61 4.27 -3.13
N LEU A 350 -33.50 4.87 -2.66
CA LEU A 350 -32.15 4.50 -3.06
C LEU A 350 -31.77 3.09 -2.55
N VAL A 351 -32.12 2.80 -1.30
CA VAL A 351 -31.88 1.49 -0.67
C VAL A 351 -32.66 0.39 -1.41
N ALA A 352 -33.94 0.63 -1.66
CA ALA A 352 -34.82 -0.28 -2.41
C ALA A 352 -34.29 -0.48 -3.86
N GLY A 353 -33.92 0.62 -4.54
CA GLY A 353 -33.33 0.57 -5.87
C GLY A 353 -32.04 -0.25 -5.91
N ALA A 354 -31.20 -0.18 -4.88
CA ALA A 354 -29.98 -1.00 -4.79
C ALA A 354 -30.32 -2.49 -4.64
N VAL A 355 -31.33 -2.84 -3.83
CA VAL A 355 -31.78 -4.25 -3.68
C VAL A 355 -32.41 -4.75 -4.97
N ASN A 356 -33.26 -3.94 -5.62
CA ASN A 356 -33.96 -4.29 -6.86
C ASN A 356 -33.03 -4.53 -8.05
N ARG A 357 -31.86 -3.88 -8.07
CA ARG A 357 -30.84 -4.04 -9.14
C ARG A 357 -29.83 -5.17 -8.89
N VAL A 358 -29.92 -5.87 -7.75
CA VAL A 358 -29.03 -6.99 -7.42
C VAL A 358 -29.73 -8.31 -7.67
N ASN A 359 -29.46 -8.92 -8.83
CA ASN A 359 -29.89 -10.27 -9.19
C ASN A 359 -29.04 -11.33 -8.48
N ALA A 360 -29.21 -11.49 -7.18
CA ALA A 360 -28.51 -12.52 -6.41
C ALA A 360 -29.47 -13.68 -6.12
N ARG A 361 -29.14 -14.89 -6.57
CA ARG A 361 -29.92 -16.12 -6.27
C ARG A 361 -30.02 -16.43 -4.76
N THR A 362 -29.10 -15.88 -3.98
CA THR A 362 -29.08 -15.98 -2.51
C THR A 362 -28.87 -14.62 -1.90
N PRO A 363 -29.61 -14.24 -0.85
CA PRO A 363 -29.42 -12.95 -0.19
C PRO A 363 -28.04 -12.88 0.47
N SER A 364 -27.22 -11.92 0.03
CA SER A 364 -25.95 -11.62 0.68
C SER A 364 -26.17 -10.96 2.04
N ALA A 365 -25.12 -10.92 2.87
CA ALA A 365 -25.17 -10.15 4.14
C ALA A 365 -25.47 -8.67 3.89
N ALA A 366 -24.94 -8.12 2.81
CA ALA A 366 -25.20 -6.74 2.37
C ALA A 366 -26.67 -6.51 2.00
N THR A 367 -27.27 -7.41 1.23
CA THR A 367 -28.69 -7.34 0.86
C THR A 367 -29.59 -7.43 2.08
N ARG A 368 -29.27 -8.34 3.01
CA ARG A 368 -30.02 -8.47 4.28
C ARG A 368 -29.99 -7.18 5.11
N GLU A 369 -28.85 -6.48 5.16
CA GLU A 369 -28.73 -5.20 5.84
C GLU A 369 -29.66 -4.13 5.21
N CYS A 370 -29.75 -4.09 3.89
CA CYS A 370 -30.67 -3.17 3.19
C CYS A 370 -32.14 -3.52 3.45
N VAL A 371 -32.50 -4.80 3.35
CA VAL A 371 -33.88 -5.25 3.63
C VAL A 371 -34.27 -4.95 5.07
N MET A 372 -33.38 -5.16 6.03
CA MET A 372 -33.62 -4.82 7.43
C MET A 372 -33.83 -3.30 7.62
N ALA A 373 -33.02 -2.48 6.95
CA ALA A 373 -33.19 -1.02 7.04
C ALA A 373 -34.55 -0.58 6.48
N LEU A 374 -35.00 -1.15 5.35
CA LEU A 374 -36.33 -0.88 4.78
C LEU A 374 -37.45 -1.38 5.69
N ALA A 375 -37.31 -2.58 6.28
CA ALA A 375 -38.28 -3.12 7.23
C ALA A 375 -38.45 -2.24 8.49
N LEU A 376 -37.33 -1.76 9.05
CA LEU A 376 -37.34 -0.85 10.19
C LEU A 376 -38.02 0.48 9.88
N ARG A 377 -37.89 0.96 8.65
CA ARG A 377 -38.50 2.21 8.19
C ARG A 377 -39.93 2.05 7.67
N GLY A 378 -40.38 0.78 7.48
CA GLY A 378 -41.71 0.46 6.96
C GLY A 378 -41.82 0.71 5.44
N ALA A 379 -40.72 0.57 4.70
CA ALA A 379 -40.60 0.90 3.29
C ALA A 379 -40.31 -0.36 2.41
N LEU A 380 -40.77 -1.53 2.84
CA LEU A 380 -40.61 -2.79 2.08
C LEU A 380 -41.44 -2.82 0.79
N ASP A 381 -42.49 -2.03 0.73
CA ASP A 381 -43.35 -1.82 -0.47
C ASP A 381 -42.62 -1.22 -1.67
N LEU A 382 -41.47 -0.59 -1.41
CA LEU A 382 -40.59 -0.08 -2.49
C LEU A 382 -39.81 -1.17 -3.21
N LEU A 383 -39.81 -2.42 -2.73
CA LEU A 383 -39.16 -3.55 -3.39
C LEU A 383 -40.00 -4.04 -4.58
N SER A 384 -39.33 -4.38 -5.68
CA SER A 384 -39.98 -5.01 -6.83
C SER A 384 -40.49 -6.40 -6.50
N ALA A 385 -41.50 -6.88 -7.22
CA ALA A 385 -42.06 -8.22 -7.03
C ALA A 385 -40.98 -9.33 -7.19
N GLU A 386 -40.06 -9.16 -8.13
CA GLU A 386 -38.90 -10.06 -8.33
C GLU A 386 -37.97 -10.07 -7.11
N SER A 387 -37.64 -8.90 -6.57
CA SER A 387 -36.81 -8.79 -5.37
C SER A 387 -37.50 -9.35 -4.15
N VAL A 388 -38.82 -9.16 -4.00
CA VAL A 388 -39.61 -9.77 -2.93
C VAL A 388 -39.56 -11.29 -3.04
N ALA A 389 -39.74 -11.86 -4.23
CA ALA A 389 -39.66 -13.30 -4.46
C ALA A 389 -38.26 -13.85 -4.14
N THR A 390 -37.23 -13.19 -4.67
CA THR A 390 -35.82 -13.60 -4.50
C THR A 390 -35.38 -13.54 -3.03
N HIS A 391 -35.83 -12.54 -2.28
CA HIS A 391 -35.41 -12.31 -0.90
C HIS A 391 -36.47 -12.65 0.16
N ALA A 392 -37.51 -13.40 -0.22
CA ALA A 392 -38.68 -13.69 0.63
C ALA A 392 -38.32 -14.23 2.03
N ALA A 393 -37.33 -15.12 2.14
CA ALA A 393 -36.89 -15.64 3.42
C ALA A 393 -36.23 -14.57 4.30
N ALA A 394 -35.39 -13.72 3.72
CA ALA A 394 -34.75 -12.61 4.41
C ALA A 394 -35.77 -11.54 4.85
N ILE A 395 -36.74 -11.23 3.98
CA ILE A 395 -37.82 -10.29 4.28
C ILE A 395 -38.64 -10.80 5.48
N ARG A 396 -39.12 -12.03 5.44
CA ARG A 396 -39.88 -12.65 6.56
C ARG A 396 -39.09 -12.65 7.87
N ALA A 397 -37.78 -12.97 7.81
CA ALA A 397 -36.95 -12.93 9.00
C ALA A 397 -36.79 -11.49 9.55
N CYS A 398 -36.62 -10.50 8.69
CA CYS A 398 -36.54 -9.10 9.08
C CYS A 398 -37.88 -8.57 9.62
N GLU A 399 -39.01 -8.92 9.03
CA GLU A 399 -40.35 -8.56 9.52
C GLU A 399 -40.63 -9.17 10.90
N ALA A 400 -40.28 -10.44 11.10
CA ALA A 400 -40.41 -11.08 12.39
C ALA A 400 -39.57 -10.39 13.47
N GLU A 401 -38.33 -10.01 13.13
CA GLU A 401 -37.43 -9.28 14.02
C GLU A 401 -37.97 -7.87 14.34
N VAL A 402 -38.49 -7.15 13.34
CA VAL A 402 -39.13 -5.83 13.53
C VAL A 402 -40.43 -5.96 14.36
N ALA A 403 -41.24 -7.00 14.14
CA ALA A 403 -42.45 -7.25 14.94
C ALA A 403 -42.11 -7.51 16.41
N LEU A 404 -41.03 -8.26 16.66
CA LEU A 404 -40.53 -8.48 18.02
C LEU A 404 -40.07 -7.17 18.66
N LEU A 405 -39.30 -6.35 17.93
CA LEU A 405 -38.85 -5.03 18.39
C LEU A 405 -40.04 -4.09 18.73
N ARG A 406 -41.11 -4.13 17.93
CA ARG A 406 -42.34 -3.36 18.21
C ARG A 406 -43.10 -3.81 19.44
N ARG A 407 -43.08 -5.10 19.74
CA ARG A 407 -43.76 -5.69 20.94
C ARG A 407 -42.95 -5.50 22.20
N THR A 408 -41.63 -5.35 22.09
CA THR A 408 -40.75 -5.24 23.26
C THR A 408 -40.89 -3.86 23.90
N ARG A 409 -41.44 -3.79 25.10
CA ARG A 409 -41.67 -2.55 25.86
C ARG A 409 -40.52 -2.26 26.82
N LEU A 410 -40.09 -1.01 26.85
CA LEU A 410 -38.95 -0.52 27.62
C LEU A 410 -39.40 0.58 28.61
N GLY A 411 -39.84 0.17 29.83
CA GLY A 411 -40.09 1.12 30.91
C GLY A 411 -41.42 1.88 30.85
N ALA A 412 -41.55 2.90 31.72
CA ALA A 412 -42.71 3.78 31.80
C ALA A 412 -42.28 5.23 31.62
N PRO A 413 -42.88 6.00 30.67
CA PRO A 413 -43.98 5.57 29.81
C PRO A 413 -43.57 4.48 28.80
N PRO A 414 -44.53 3.60 28.40
CA PRO A 414 -44.18 2.43 27.59
C PRO A 414 -43.65 2.82 26.22
N THR A 415 -42.35 2.66 26.06
CA THR A 415 -41.63 2.88 24.78
C THR A 415 -41.27 1.53 24.21
N THR A 416 -41.42 1.34 22.94
CA THR A 416 -40.96 0.12 22.30
C THR A 416 -39.49 0.27 21.88
N LEU A 417 -38.76 -0.84 21.86
CA LEU A 417 -37.39 -0.89 21.32
C LEU A 417 -37.37 -0.41 19.86
N PHE A 418 -38.44 -0.65 19.11
CA PHE A 418 -38.62 -0.15 17.76
C PHE A 418 -38.62 1.39 17.68
N ALA A 419 -39.35 2.08 18.59
CA ALA A 419 -39.37 3.55 18.64
C ALA A 419 -38.00 4.12 18.96
N LEU A 420 -37.24 3.47 19.84
CA LEU A 420 -35.86 3.87 20.14
C LEU A 420 -34.95 3.74 18.93
N LEU A 421 -35.07 2.65 18.15
CA LEU A 421 -34.23 2.38 16.98
C LEU A 421 -34.54 3.28 15.79
N THR A 422 -35.78 3.74 15.64
CA THR A 422 -36.22 4.56 14.51
C THR A 422 -36.12 6.06 14.77
N GLY A 423 -35.66 6.49 15.98
CA GLY A 423 -35.55 7.89 16.35
C GLY A 423 -36.88 8.63 16.47
N ARG A 424 -38.04 7.91 16.57
CA ARG A 424 -39.36 8.50 16.83
C ARG A 424 -39.56 8.72 18.33
N PRO A 425 -40.22 9.79 18.75
CA PRO A 425 -39.75 10.73 19.75
C PRO A 425 -39.75 10.24 21.22
N ASN A 426 -38.75 10.78 21.90
CA ASN A 426 -38.69 11.15 23.31
C ASN A 426 -39.36 10.21 24.32
N THR A 427 -38.68 9.12 24.61
CA THR A 427 -38.92 8.47 25.89
C THR A 427 -37.63 7.89 26.43
N LEU A 428 -37.18 8.45 27.51
CA LEU A 428 -36.08 7.96 28.33
C LEU A 428 -36.39 6.55 28.85
N VAL A 429 -35.61 5.59 28.45
CA VAL A 429 -35.76 4.19 28.82
C VAL A 429 -34.96 3.91 30.06
N SER A 430 -35.57 3.33 31.10
CA SER A 430 -34.83 2.90 32.27
C SER A 430 -33.89 1.74 31.89
N ALA A 431 -32.68 1.76 32.44
CA ALA A 431 -31.67 0.73 32.22
C ALA A 431 -32.18 -0.70 32.56
N LYS A 432 -33.11 -0.83 33.53
CA LYS A 432 -33.73 -2.07 33.94
C LYS A 432 -34.74 -2.64 32.94
N ALA A 433 -35.44 -1.75 32.21
CA ALA A 433 -36.38 -2.13 31.17
C ALA A 433 -35.63 -2.48 29.85
N ALA A 434 -34.54 -1.77 29.52
CA ALA A 434 -33.66 -2.14 28.44
C ALA A 434 -33.07 -3.55 28.64
N ARG A 435 -32.65 -3.91 29.87
CA ARG A 435 -32.16 -5.26 30.20
C ARG A 435 -33.21 -6.35 29.97
N ARG A 436 -34.47 -6.17 30.40
CA ARG A 436 -35.53 -7.15 30.20
C ARG A 436 -35.89 -7.36 28.74
N ALA A 437 -35.96 -6.30 27.98
CA ALA A 437 -36.23 -6.36 26.55
C ALA A 437 -35.11 -7.06 25.75
N MET A 438 -33.90 -6.96 26.25
CA MET A 438 -32.71 -7.58 25.67
C MET A 438 -32.66 -9.10 25.85
N VAL A 439 -33.35 -9.65 26.83
CA VAL A 439 -33.39 -11.11 27.09
C VAL A 439 -34.16 -11.88 26.02
N ASP A 440 -35.10 -11.22 25.34
CA ASP A 440 -36.05 -11.89 24.43
C ASP A 440 -35.62 -11.91 22.94
N VAL A 441 -34.52 -11.28 22.59
CA VAL A 441 -34.08 -11.15 21.17
C VAL A 441 -32.80 -11.92 20.89
N CYS A 442 -32.93 -13.17 20.51
CA CYS A 442 -31.83 -14.18 20.55
C CYS A 442 -31.07 -14.45 19.22
N VAL A 443 -30.98 -13.55 18.22
CA VAL A 443 -30.44 -13.96 16.91
C VAL A 443 -28.95 -13.56 16.62
N TYR A 444 -28.30 -12.68 17.41
CA TYR A 444 -27.02 -12.10 16.97
C TYR A 444 -25.90 -11.93 18.03
N ARG A 445 -25.62 -12.92 18.80
CA ARG A 445 -24.69 -12.88 19.98
C ARG A 445 -23.20 -12.51 19.67
N ALA A 446 -22.64 -12.92 18.53
CA ALA A 446 -21.18 -12.85 18.31
C ALA A 446 -20.63 -11.46 17.86
N ALA A 447 -21.40 -10.68 17.09
CA ALA A 447 -20.95 -9.38 16.60
C ALA A 447 -21.04 -8.24 17.65
N LEU A 448 -21.86 -8.40 18.69
CA LEU A 448 -21.94 -7.48 19.84
C LEU A 448 -20.65 -7.50 20.66
N ALA A 449 -20.14 -8.69 20.96
CA ALA A 449 -18.92 -8.85 21.74
C ALA A 449 -17.74 -8.15 21.08
N ALA A 450 -17.56 -8.30 19.78
CA ALA A 450 -16.45 -7.70 19.03
C ALA A 450 -16.54 -6.16 18.91
N ARG A 451 -17.75 -5.58 18.94
CA ARG A 451 -17.93 -4.14 18.83
C ARG A 451 -17.95 -3.43 20.18
N VAL A 452 -18.48 -4.08 21.20
CA VAL A 452 -18.36 -3.66 22.59
C VAL A 452 -16.88 -3.61 23.01
N GLU A 453 -16.05 -4.58 22.58
CA GLU A 453 -14.61 -4.59 22.83
C GLU A 453 -13.89 -3.37 22.21
N ARG A 454 -14.33 -2.92 21.04
CA ARG A 454 -13.73 -1.76 20.34
C ARG A 454 -14.16 -0.42 20.93
N VAL A 455 -15.38 -0.33 21.49
CA VAL A 455 -15.91 0.85 22.17
C VAL A 455 -15.38 0.93 23.60
N ARG A 456 -15.10 -0.21 24.26
CA ARG A 456 -14.48 -0.35 25.58
C ARG A 456 -13.17 0.45 25.75
N ARG A 457 -12.41 0.62 24.68
CA ARG A 457 -11.14 1.38 24.69
C ARG A 457 -11.30 2.89 24.69
N LYS A 458 -12.50 3.46 24.60
CA LYS A 458 -12.69 4.91 24.41
C LYS A 458 -13.56 5.67 25.40
N SER A 459 -14.33 5.04 26.29
CA SER A 459 -15.03 5.80 27.35
C SER A 459 -15.60 4.91 28.48
N SER A 460 -15.49 5.38 29.73
CA SER A 460 -16.08 4.79 30.95
C SER A 460 -17.61 4.64 30.90
N LEU A 461 -18.25 5.37 29.99
CA LEU A 461 -19.71 5.36 29.78
C LEU A 461 -20.17 4.04 29.14
N VAL A 462 -19.37 3.52 28.22
CA VAL A 462 -19.62 2.27 27.52
C VAL A 462 -19.34 1.06 28.39
N GLU A 463 -18.36 1.16 29.30
CA GLU A 463 -18.15 0.12 30.34
C GLU A 463 -19.40 -0.04 31.24
N ARG A 464 -20.03 1.07 31.61
CA ARG A 464 -21.27 1.04 32.36
C ARG A 464 -22.44 0.43 31.58
N LEU A 465 -22.60 0.77 30.30
CA LEU A 465 -23.61 0.15 29.42
C LEU A 465 -23.31 -1.32 29.17
N THR A 466 -22.05 -1.71 29.00
CA THR A 466 -21.65 -3.09 28.80
C THR A 466 -21.93 -3.92 30.05
N ALA A 467 -21.66 -3.38 31.25
CA ALA A 467 -22.00 -4.03 32.52
C ALA A 467 -23.51 -4.17 32.70
N MET A 468 -24.30 -3.27 32.12
CA MET A 468 -25.77 -3.30 32.14
C MET A 468 -26.38 -4.22 31.08
N VAL A 469 -25.63 -4.51 29.99
CA VAL A 469 -26.10 -5.28 28.81
C VAL A 469 -25.58 -6.72 28.81
N CYS A 470 -24.63 -7.07 29.68
CA CYS A 470 -24.10 -8.43 29.81
C CYS A 470 -24.99 -9.28 30.77
N PRO A 471 -25.07 -10.58 30.62
CA PRO A 471 -24.48 -11.56 29.72
C PRO A 471 -25.44 -12.42 28.89
N CYS A 472 -26.68 -12.06 28.73
CA CYS A 472 -27.66 -12.90 28.03
C CYS A 472 -28.56 -12.09 27.13
N ALA A 473 -28.50 -12.13 25.84
CA ALA A 473 -29.70 -12.07 25.03
C ALA A 473 -29.91 -10.97 23.98
N LEU A 474 -28.98 -10.10 23.63
CA LEU A 474 -29.18 -9.38 22.40
C LEU A 474 -28.15 -9.79 21.34
N PRO A 475 -28.61 -9.87 20.09
CA PRO A 475 -27.72 -10.04 18.96
C PRO A 475 -26.76 -8.86 18.86
N PRO A 476 -25.46 -9.13 18.61
CA PRO A 476 -24.45 -8.10 18.50
C PRO A 476 -24.75 -7.03 17.45
N GLU A 477 -25.44 -7.39 16.38
CA GLU A 477 -25.82 -6.47 15.31
C GLU A 477 -26.92 -5.50 15.72
N LEU A 478 -27.84 -5.96 16.58
CA LEU A 478 -28.94 -5.14 17.06
C LEU A 478 -28.46 -4.11 18.09
N VAL A 479 -27.59 -4.50 19.00
CA VAL A 479 -26.98 -3.55 19.95
C VAL A 479 -26.03 -2.61 19.24
N THR A 480 -25.35 -3.08 18.21
CA THR A 480 -24.54 -2.25 17.34
C THR A 480 -25.38 -1.18 16.63
N ARG A 481 -26.60 -1.51 16.20
CA ARG A 481 -27.54 -0.57 15.59
C ARG A 481 -28.14 0.37 16.62
N ILE A 482 -28.48 -0.13 17.79
CA ILE A 482 -28.95 0.70 18.93
C ILE A 482 -27.86 1.72 19.30
N LEU A 483 -26.61 1.29 19.46
CA LEU A 483 -25.50 2.17 19.80
C LEU A 483 -25.06 3.11 18.65
N ALA A 484 -25.30 2.75 17.41
CA ALA A 484 -25.05 3.61 16.27
C ALA A 484 -26.12 4.67 16.02
N LEU A 485 -27.34 4.44 16.53
CA LEU A 485 -28.48 5.34 16.43
C LEU A 485 -28.63 6.30 17.62
N LEU A 486 -27.95 5.98 18.75
CA LEU A 486 -27.95 6.83 19.94
C LEU A 486 -26.71 7.73 19.94
N THR A 487 -26.92 9.02 20.14
CA THR A 487 -25.84 9.98 20.39
C THR A 487 -25.20 9.70 21.76
N VAL A 488 -23.98 10.19 21.98
CA VAL A 488 -23.27 10.06 23.27
C VAL A 488 -24.10 10.67 24.43
N GLU A 489 -24.89 11.69 24.15
CA GLU A 489 -25.75 12.36 25.14
C GLU A 489 -26.97 11.53 25.50
N GLU A 490 -27.61 10.88 24.52
CA GLU A 490 -28.74 9.96 24.75
C GLU A 490 -28.32 8.72 25.53
N LEU A 491 -27.11 8.19 25.20
CA LEU A 491 -26.49 7.10 25.95
C LEU A 491 -26.14 7.48 27.40
N ALA A 492 -25.63 8.70 27.61
CA ALA A 492 -25.31 9.24 28.91
C ALA A 492 -26.57 9.47 29.76
N CYS A 493 -27.67 9.89 29.14
CA CYS A 493 -28.94 10.12 29.80
C CYS A 493 -29.64 8.80 30.19
N ALA A 494 -29.51 7.73 29.39
CA ALA A 494 -30.05 6.41 29.67
C ALA A 494 -29.32 5.71 30.84
N ILE A 495 -28.12 6.13 31.18
CA ILE A 495 -27.33 5.55 32.29
C ILE A 495 -27.53 6.28 33.61
N ARG A 496 -27.92 7.57 33.56
CA ARG A 496 -28.11 8.39 34.78
C ARG A 496 -29.48 8.19 35.48
N LYS A 497 -30.40 7.48 34.88
CA LYS A 497 -31.71 7.07 35.41
C LYS A 497 -31.79 5.57 35.57
#